data_7ff980e999854f87e0c4a62b7abf4321
#
_entry.id   7ff980e999854f87e0c4a62b7abf4321
#
_cell.length_a   1.000
_cell.length_b   1.000
_cell.length_c   1.000
_cell.angle_alpha   90.00
_cell.angle_beta   90.00
_cell.angle_gamma   90.00
#
_symmetry.space_group_name_H-M   'P 1'
#
loop_
_entity.id
_entity.type
_entity.pdbx_description
1 polymer ?
#
loop_
_entity_poly.entity_id
_entity_poly.type
_entity_poly.pdbx_seq_one_letter_code
_entity_poly.pdbx_strand_id
1 'polypeptide(L)'
;YEFISATDYYKSGKMDAILLKAAEKYDDIMAIMLKSLREERRETYSIFLPLSPTTGQVLYVPMKNVTRDGMITFDDNDGTEVTVPVTGGNCKLQWKPDFGARWAALGVDFEMYGKDHATNTAIYDGICRILGGKAPEHFTYELFLDAEGHKISKTSGNGLTIDEWLTYASTESLSYFMYLKPKTAKRMHFDVIPKAVDEYHQQLRAYATQDDVGKLNNPVFHIHGRNVPASDMVVPFAMLLNLASVSGAE
;
A
#
# COMPACT_ATOMS: atom_id res chain seq x y z
N TYR A 1 4.03 -0.32 15.63
CA TYR A 1 3.89 0.26 14.27
C TYR A 1 4.04 1.77 14.36
N GLU A 2 4.69 2.36 13.36
CA GLU A 2 4.69 3.79 13.14
C GLU A 2 3.86 4.09 11.89
N PHE A 3 2.85 4.96 12.03
CA PHE A 3 2.08 5.44 10.89
C PHE A 3 2.69 6.75 10.40
N ILE A 4 3.05 6.79 9.12
CA ILE A 4 3.64 7.97 8.49
C ILE A 4 2.63 8.55 7.49
N SER A 5 2.11 9.75 7.80
CA SER A 5 1.32 10.53 6.86
C SER A 5 2.24 11.13 5.79
N ALA A 6 1.98 10.84 4.52
CA ALA A 6 2.74 11.44 3.42
C ALA A 6 2.66 12.97 3.43
N THR A 7 1.48 13.53 3.68
CA THR A 7 1.28 14.98 3.74
C THR A 7 2.14 15.62 4.83
N ASP A 8 2.18 15.01 6.03
CA ASP A 8 2.95 15.55 7.14
C ASP A 8 4.46 15.40 6.88
N TYR A 9 4.86 14.31 6.23
CA TYR A 9 6.25 14.08 5.89
C TYR A 9 6.79 15.11 4.90
N TYR A 10 6.00 15.47 3.88
CA TYR A 10 6.34 16.54 2.94
C TYR A 10 6.32 17.92 3.63
N LYS A 11 5.27 18.25 4.38
CA LYS A 11 5.12 19.56 5.04
C LYS A 11 6.15 19.80 6.14
N SER A 12 6.59 18.76 6.84
CA SER A 12 7.59 18.88 7.90
C SER A 12 9.03 19.00 7.40
N GLY A 13 9.25 18.97 6.08
CA GLY A 13 10.58 19.04 5.48
C GLY A 13 11.38 17.73 5.53
N LYS A 14 10.79 16.63 6.03
CA LYS A 14 11.48 15.33 6.10
C LYS A 14 11.79 14.76 4.71
N MET A 15 11.08 15.21 3.67
CA MET A 15 11.35 14.85 2.27
C MET A 15 12.34 15.82 1.58
N ASP A 16 12.69 16.94 2.18
CA ASP A 16 13.41 18.03 1.50
C ASP A 16 14.74 17.58 0.90
N ALA A 17 15.53 16.82 1.63
CA ALA A 17 16.81 16.31 1.13
C ALA A 17 16.64 15.43 -0.15
N ILE A 18 15.60 14.58 -0.17
CA ILE A 18 15.30 13.73 -1.31
C ILE A 18 14.71 14.53 -2.48
N LEU A 19 13.91 15.57 -2.21
CA LEU A 19 13.37 16.45 -3.23
C LEU A 19 14.47 17.28 -3.91
N LEU A 20 15.44 17.80 -3.14
CA LEU A 20 16.62 18.47 -3.70
C LEU A 20 17.44 17.50 -4.55
N LYS A 21 17.62 16.26 -4.08
CA LYS A 21 18.31 15.23 -4.88
C LYS A 21 17.54 14.88 -6.16
N ALA A 22 16.20 14.85 -6.09
CA ALA A 22 15.36 14.63 -7.27
C ALA A 22 15.47 15.78 -8.29
N ALA A 23 15.61 17.02 -7.83
CA ALA A 23 15.87 18.16 -8.69
C ALA A 23 17.28 18.10 -9.33
N GLU A 24 18.31 17.76 -8.55
CA GLU A 24 19.68 17.52 -9.08
C GLU A 24 19.69 16.43 -10.16
N LYS A 25 18.88 15.37 -9.98
CA LYS A 25 18.79 14.18 -10.84
C LYS A 25 17.55 14.17 -11.74
N TYR A 26 16.97 15.33 -12.00
CA TYR A 26 15.71 15.47 -12.73
C TYR A 26 15.74 14.73 -14.07
N ASP A 27 16.76 14.96 -14.87
CA ASP A 27 16.88 14.37 -16.21
C ASP A 27 17.04 12.84 -16.15
N ASP A 28 17.79 12.33 -15.18
CA ASP A 28 17.98 10.88 -14.99
C ASP A 28 16.65 10.20 -14.64
N ILE A 29 15.86 10.80 -13.76
CA ILE A 29 14.53 10.29 -13.37
C ILE A 29 13.54 10.42 -14.53
N MET A 30 13.53 11.57 -15.22
CA MET A 30 12.71 11.79 -16.42
C MET A 30 13.00 10.74 -17.50
N ALA A 31 14.26 10.39 -17.73
CA ALA A 31 14.64 9.38 -18.72
C ALA A 31 14.04 8.00 -18.42
N ILE A 32 13.90 7.62 -17.13
CA ILE A 32 13.19 6.40 -16.73
C ILE A 32 11.70 6.56 -16.96
N MET A 33 11.12 7.68 -16.51
CA MET A 33 9.69 7.89 -16.53
C MET A 33 9.11 7.95 -17.94
N LEU A 34 9.76 8.71 -18.83
CA LEU A 34 9.29 8.91 -20.21
C LEU A 34 9.20 7.59 -20.99
N LYS A 35 10.07 6.61 -20.71
CA LYS A 35 9.97 5.26 -21.31
C LYS A 35 8.69 4.52 -20.94
N SER A 36 8.12 4.83 -19.78
CA SER A 36 6.91 4.18 -19.24
C SER A 36 5.61 4.90 -19.63
N LEU A 37 5.70 6.05 -20.31
CA LEU A 37 4.57 6.91 -20.64
C LEU A 37 4.19 6.80 -22.12
N ARG A 38 2.89 6.94 -22.40
CA ARG A 38 2.37 7.12 -23.75
C ARG A 38 2.84 8.48 -24.30
N GLU A 39 2.97 8.58 -25.61
CA GLU A 39 3.53 9.76 -26.30
C GLU A 39 2.81 11.05 -25.92
N GLU A 40 1.49 11.07 -25.92
CA GLU A 40 0.65 12.21 -25.54
C GLU A 40 0.94 12.79 -24.14
N ARG A 41 1.40 11.94 -23.21
CA ARG A 41 1.73 12.37 -21.84
C ARG A 41 3.17 12.79 -21.66
N ARG A 42 4.05 12.52 -22.61
CA ARG A 42 5.48 12.83 -22.46
C ARG A 42 5.74 14.33 -22.51
N GLU A 43 4.98 15.08 -23.32
CA GLU A 43 5.17 16.51 -23.50
C GLU A 43 4.81 17.34 -22.26
N THR A 44 3.83 16.86 -21.48
CA THR A 44 3.30 17.59 -20.32
C THR A 44 3.72 16.96 -18.98
N TYR A 45 4.52 15.90 -19.03
CA TYR A 45 4.89 15.19 -17.81
C TYR A 45 6.01 15.90 -17.06
N SER A 46 5.87 16.02 -15.75
CA SER A 46 6.93 16.33 -14.80
C SER A 46 6.89 15.35 -13.64
N ILE A 47 8.03 15.08 -13.02
CA ILE A 47 8.09 14.31 -11.79
C ILE A 47 7.56 15.10 -10.58
N PHE A 48 7.59 16.44 -10.66
CA PHE A 48 7.11 17.35 -9.63
C PHE A 48 5.65 17.73 -9.85
N LEU A 49 4.90 17.76 -8.77
CA LEU A 49 3.53 18.26 -8.66
C LEU A 49 3.55 19.43 -7.68
N PRO A 50 3.63 20.68 -8.18
CA PRO A 50 3.66 21.85 -7.31
C PRO A 50 2.30 22.07 -6.62
N LEU A 51 2.32 22.78 -5.50
CA LEU A 51 1.13 23.31 -4.88
C LEU A 51 0.95 24.76 -5.37
N SER A 52 -0.26 25.09 -5.83
CA SER A 52 -0.64 26.45 -6.12
C SER A 52 -0.46 27.32 -4.88
N PRO A 53 0.35 28.38 -4.89
CA PRO A 53 0.46 29.29 -3.78
C PRO A 53 -0.83 30.07 -3.53
N THR A 54 -1.69 30.19 -4.55
CA THR A 54 -2.96 30.91 -4.47
C THR A 54 -4.07 30.06 -3.84
N THR A 55 -4.16 28.76 -4.22
CA THR A 55 -5.27 27.89 -3.81
C THR A 55 -4.87 26.76 -2.86
N GLY A 56 -3.57 26.47 -2.74
CA GLY A 56 -3.04 25.31 -2.00
C GLY A 56 -3.33 23.97 -2.65
N GLN A 57 -3.88 23.95 -3.87
CA GLN A 57 -4.17 22.72 -4.60
C GLN A 57 -2.94 22.17 -5.28
N VAL A 58 -2.85 20.85 -5.37
CA VAL A 58 -1.81 20.15 -6.14
C VAL A 58 -2.11 20.28 -7.63
N LEU A 59 -1.13 20.76 -8.38
CA LEU A 59 -1.24 21.00 -9.83
C LEU A 59 -0.60 19.87 -10.64
N TYR A 60 -1.24 19.52 -11.75
CA TYR A 60 -0.73 18.57 -12.76
C TYR A 60 -0.33 19.32 -14.01
N VAL A 61 0.72 20.14 -13.90
CA VAL A 61 1.20 21.03 -14.95
C VAL A 61 2.64 20.67 -15.32
N PRO A 62 3.08 20.96 -16.57
CA PRO A 62 4.49 20.82 -16.95
C PRO A 62 5.34 21.85 -16.21
N MET A 63 6.59 21.48 -15.91
CA MET A 63 7.56 22.43 -15.41
C MET A 63 8.19 23.18 -16.59
N LYS A 64 8.18 24.51 -16.52
CA LYS A 64 8.92 25.37 -17.47
C LYS A 64 10.42 25.32 -17.23
N ASN A 65 10.81 25.23 -15.95
CA ASN A 65 12.18 25.10 -15.53
C ASN A 65 12.31 24.30 -14.25
N VAL A 66 13.37 23.53 -14.15
CA VAL A 66 13.79 22.84 -12.92
C VAL A 66 15.28 23.08 -12.75
N THR A 67 15.67 23.75 -11.68
CA THR A 67 17.08 24.02 -11.41
C THR A 67 17.67 22.94 -10.50
N ARG A 68 18.99 22.71 -10.61
CA ARG A 68 19.67 21.69 -9.81
C ARG A 68 19.70 22.00 -8.31
N ASP A 69 19.54 23.26 -7.94
CA ASP A 69 19.42 23.74 -6.55
C ASP A 69 17.98 23.66 -6.00
N GLY A 70 17.06 23.12 -6.78
CA GLY A 70 15.72 22.77 -6.31
C GLY A 70 14.66 23.84 -6.50
N MET A 71 14.82 24.77 -7.44
CA MET A 71 13.73 25.68 -7.83
C MET A 71 12.95 25.10 -9.01
N ILE A 72 11.63 25.22 -8.97
CA ILE A 72 10.72 24.82 -10.05
C ILE A 72 9.88 26.03 -10.49
N THR A 73 9.74 26.18 -11.81
CA THR A 73 8.92 27.24 -12.43
C THR A 73 7.79 26.60 -13.23
N PHE A 74 6.57 27.07 -13.03
CA PHE A 74 5.36 26.54 -13.66
C PHE A 74 4.31 27.65 -13.80
N ASP A 75 3.25 27.40 -14.57
CA ASP A 75 2.05 28.26 -14.60
C ASP A 75 1.03 27.80 -13.56
N ASP A 76 0.58 28.70 -12.69
CA ASP A 76 -0.54 28.45 -11.78
C ASP A 76 -1.87 28.39 -12.56
N ASN A 77 -2.95 28.01 -11.91
CA ASN A 77 -4.29 27.87 -12.51
C ASN A 77 -4.83 29.15 -13.17
N ASP A 78 -4.37 30.32 -12.72
CA ASP A 78 -4.74 31.63 -13.27
C ASP A 78 -3.84 32.09 -14.42
N GLY A 79 -2.87 31.26 -14.82
CA GLY A 79 -1.88 31.55 -15.85
C GLY A 79 -0.68 32.38 -15.36
N THR A 80 -0.59 32.70 -14.08
CA THR A 80 0.55 33.39 -13.50
C THR A 80 1.76 32.45 -13.43
N GLU A 81 2.91 32.92 -13.93
CA GLU A 81 4.16 32.17 -13.78
C GLU A 81 4.66 32.26 -12.33
N VAL A 82 4.93 31.13 -11.74
CA VAL A 82 5.35 30.97 -10.34
C VAL A 82 6.65 30.20 -10.27
N THR A 83 7.56 30.67 -9.42
CA THR A 83 8.81 29.94 -9.09
C THR A 83 8.86 29.71 -7.58
N VAL A 84 8.97 28.43 -7.18
CA VAL A 84 9.04 28.01 -5.76
C VAL A 84 10.12 26.96 -5.56
N PRO A 85 10.65 26.80 -4.34
CA PRO A 85 11.52 25.68 -4.03
C PRO A 85 10.73 24.36 -3.96
N VAL A 86 11.36 23.25 -4.31
CA VAL A 86 10.76 21.90 -4.15
C VAL A 86 10.57 21.49 -2.69
N THR A 87 11.19 22.20 -1.76
CA THR A 87 11.22 21.95 -0.31
C THR A 87 10.09 22.65 0.42
N GLY A 88 9.94 22.39 1.73
CA GLY A 88 8.98 23.09 2.60
C GLY A 88 7.52 22.80 2.30
N GLY A 89 7.23 21.68 1.62
CA GLY A 89 5.86 21.31 1.28
C GLY A 89 5.27 22.05 0.07
N ASN A 90 6.07 22.80 -0.69
CA ASN A 90 5.60 23.51 -1.89
C ASN A 90 5.34 22.60 -3.08
N CYS A 91 5.86 21.39 -3.07
CA CYS A 91 5.55 20.39 -4.08
C CYS A 91 5.55 18.98 -3.49
N LYS A 92 5.05 18.04 -4.26
CA LYS A 92 5.23 16.61 -4.04
C LYS A 92 5.67 15.94 -5.33
N LEU A 93 6.13 14.69 -5.25
CA LEU A 93 6.45 13.91 -6.43
C LEU A 93 5.18 13.23 -7.01
N GLN A 94 5.20 12.98 -8.31
CA GLN A 94 4.26 12.08 -8.95
C GLN A 94 4.36 10.67 -8.36
N TRP A 95 3.27 9.92 -8.44
CA TRP A 95 3.10 8.62 -7.80
C TRP A 95 4.27 7.63 -7.99
N LYS A 96 4.74 7.40 -9.22
CA LYS A 96 5.84 6.45 -9.45
C LYS A 96 7.18 6.95 -8.90
N PRO A 97 7.61 8.19 -9.15
CA PRO A 97 8.78 8.77 -8.51
C PRO A 97 8.70 8.81 -6.98
N ASP A 98 7.51 9.07 -6.42
CA ASP A 98 7.27 9.12 -4.98
C ASP A 98 7.56 7.78 -4.28
N PHE A 99 7.24 6.64 -4.91
CA PHE A 99 7.58 5.33 -4.35
C PHE A 99 9.10 5.16 -4.17
N GLY A 100 9.87 5.36 -5.22
CA GLY A 100 11.33 5.26 -5.14
C GLY A 100 11.96 6.28 -4.19
N ALA A 101 11.39 7.51 -4.17
CA ALA A 101 11.84 8.57 -3.27
C ALA A 101 11.58 8.24 -1.80
N ARG A 102 10.43 7.69 -1.46
CA ARG A 102 10.12 7.24 -0.09
C ARG A 102 11.04 6.13 0.38
N TRP A 103 11.32 5.15 -0.47
CA TRP A 103 12.25 4.09 -0.14
C TRP A 103 13.66 4.63 0.16
N ALA A 104 14.12 5.58 -0.64
CA ALA A 104 15.40 6.23 -0.40
C ALA A 104 15.39 7.09 0.88
N ALA A 105 14.32 7.86 1.12
CA ALA A 105 14.20 8.75 2.26
C ALA A 105 14.07 8.00 3.60
N LEU A 106 13.35 6.88 3.60
CA LEU A 106 13.05 6.09 4.80
C LEU A 106 14.03 4.94 5.04
N GLY A 107 14.92 4.66 4.08
CA GLY A 107 15.83 3.51 4.16
C GLY A 107 15.08 2.19 4.24
N VAL A 108 14.07 2.00 3.37
CA VAL A 108 13.20 0.81 3.40
C VAL A 108 13.97 -0.43 2.99
N ASP A 109 14.00 -1.47 3.82
CA ASP A 109 14.65 -2.74 3.53
C ASP A 109 13.70 -3.76 2.89
N PHE A 110 12.39 -3.67 3.17
CA PHE A 110 11.40 -4.63 2.70
C PHE A 110 10.07 -3.92 2.39
N GLU A 111 9.50 -4.19 1.22
CA GLU A 111 8.24 -3.60 0.76
C GLU A 111 7.24 -4.68 0.34
N MET A 112 6.03 -4.63 0.92
CA MET A 112 4.92 -5.48 0.52
C MET A 112 3.90 -4.69 -0.28
N TYR A 113 3.52 -5.17 -1.46
CA TYR A 113 2.50 -4.52 -2.27
C TYR A 113 1.67 -5.51 -3.10
N GLY A 114 0.49 -5.06 -3.50
CA GLY A 114 -0.38 -5.83 -4.38
C GLY A 114 0.19 -5.97 -5.79
N LYS A 115 -0.24 -6.99 -6.49
CA LYS A 115 0.15 -7.31 -7.88
C LYS A 115 0.03 -6.13 -8.86
N ASP A 116 -0.83 -5.16 -8.56
CA ASP A 116 -0.99 -3.95 -9.37
C ASP A 116 0.31 -3.15 -9.52
N HIS A 117 1.21 -3.22 -8.55
CA HIS A 117 2.49 -2.53 -8.54
C HIS A 117 3.61 -3.29 -9.23
N ALA A 118 3.48 -4.62 -9.41
CA ALA A 118 4.56 -5.49 -9.90
C ALA A 118 5.17 -5.03 -11.23
N THR A 119 4.36 -4.49 -12.14
CA THR A 119 4.84 -4.01 -13.44
C THR A 119 5.66 -2.71 -13.35
N ASN A 120 5.61 -2.01 -12.23
CA ASN A 120 6.30 -0.74 -12.01
C ASN A 120 7.54 -0.87 -11.10
N THR A 121 7.78 -2.02 -10.51
CA THR A 121 8.86 -2.24 -9.52
C THR A 121 10.23 -1.80 -10.04
N ALA A 122 10.57 -2.15 -11.27
CA ALA A 122 11.85 -1.74 -11.88
C ALA A 122 12.01 -0.22 -11.99
N ILE A 123 10.91 0.52 -12.17
CA ILE A 123 10.89 1.99 -12.19
C ILE A 123 11.17 2.53 -10.78
N TYR A 124 10.47 2.02 -9.78
CA TYR A 124 10.63 2.44 -8.39
C TYR A 124 12.06 2.18 -7.89
N ASP A 125 12.58 1.00 -8.16
CA ASP A 125 13.95 0.59 -7.85
C ASP A 125 14.99 1.49 -8.50
N GLY A 126 14.81 1.77 -9.80
CA GLY A 126 15.69 2.64 -10.56
C GLY A 126 15.73 4.04 -9.95
N ILE A 127 14.58 4.61 -9.61
CA ILE A 127 14.48 5.94 -9.00
C ILE A 127 15.09 5.94 -7.59
N CYS A 128 14.82 4.91 -6.77
CA CYS A 128 15.42 4.78 -5.45
C CYS A 128 16.96 4.82 -5.53
N ARG A 129 17.55 4.07 -6.48
CA ARG A 129 19.01 4.04 -6.68
C ARG A 129 19.57 5.37 -7.20
N ILE A 130 18.87 6.05 -8.13
CA ILE A 130 19.25 7.39 -8.61
C ILE A 130 19.30 8.39 -7.46
N LEU A 131 18.35 8.27 -6.52
CA LEU A 131 18.28 9.13 -5.33
C LEU A 131 19.26 8.73 -4.22
N GLY A 132 20.09 7.70 -4.45
CA GLY A 132 21.13 7.25 -3.51
C GLY A 132 20.64 6.23 -2.47
N GLY A 133 19.40 5.74 -2.57
CA GLY A 133 18.88 4.68 -1.73
C GLY A 133 19.25 3.28 -2.22
N LYS A 134 19.05 2.30 -1.34
CA LYS A 134 19.08 0.88 -1.68
C LYS A 134 17.64 0.44 -1.96
N ALA A 135 17.38 -0.18 -3.12
CA ALA A 135 16.07 -0.75 -3.41
C ALA A 135 15.74 -1.87 -2.41
N PRO A 136 14.52 -1.92 -1.87
CA PRO A 136 14.12 -2.92 -0.89
C PRO A 136 13.96 -4.32 -1.50
N GLU A 137 13.92 -5.33 -0.64
CA GLU A 137 13.39 -6.64 -1.02
C GLU A 137 11.87 -6.56 -1.18
N HIS A 138 11.33 -7.23 -2.20
CA HIS A 138 9.93 -7.12 -2.56
C HIS A 138 9.13 -8.37 -2.24
N PHE A 139 7.93 -8.17 -1.70
CA PHE A 139 6.94 -9.22 -1.60
C PHE A 139 5.63 -8.79 -2.26
N THR A 140 5.28 -9.47 -3.35
CA THR A 140 4.04 -9.20 -4.08
C THR A 140 2.95 -10.17 -3.64
N TYR A 141 1.81 -9.65 -3.19
CA TYR A 141 0.62 -10.45 -2.90
C TYR A 141 -0.45 -10.31 -3.99
N GLU A 142 -1.29 -11.35 -4.10
CA GLU A 142 -2.37 -11.40 -5.09
C GLU A 142 -3.56 -10.53 -4.68
N LEU A 143 -4.43 -10.28 -5.64
CA LEU A 143 -5.63 -9.49 -5.48
C LEU A 143 -6.71 -10.24 -4.70
N PHE A 144 -7.58 -9.48 -4.04
CA PHE A 144 -8.84 -9.98 -3.52
C PHE A 144 -9.94 -9.85 -4.59
N LEU A 145 -10.77 -10.88 -4.68
CA LEU A 145 -11.86 -10.99 -5.65
C LEU A 145 -13.20 -11.02 -4.91
N ASP A 146 -14.25 -10.57 -5.56
CA ASP A 146 -15.62 -10.72 -5.05
C ASP A 146 -16.11 -12.18 -5.13
N ALA A 147 -17.37 -12.42 -4.81
CA ALA A 147 -17.98 -13.75 -4.87
C ALA A 147 -17.97 -14.34 -6.28
N GLU A 148 -18.09 -13.52 -7.29
CA GLU A 148 -18.13 -13.88 -8.72
C GLU A 148 -16.71 -14.08 -9.30
N GLY A 149 -15.68 -13.63 -8.59
CA GLY A 149 -14.29 -13.71 -9.03
C GLY A 149 -13.78 -12.48 -9.77
N HIS A 150 -14.48 -11.36 -9.70
CA HIS A 150 -14.03 -10.09 -10.23
C HIS A 150 -13.16 -9.35 -9.21
N LYS A 151 -12.27 -8.50 -9.70
CA LYS A 151 -11.43 -7.67 -8.84
C LYS A 151 -12.29 -6.74 -7.97
N ILE A 152 -12.05 -6.75 -6.66
CA ILE A 152 -12.65 -5.80 -5.73
C ILE A 152 -12.13 -4.39 -6.03
N SER A 153 -13.04 -3.43 -6.16
CA SER A 153 -12.70 -2.02 -6.30
C SER A 153 -13.64 -1.12 -5.51
N LYS A 154 -13.09 0.03 -5.06
CA LYS A 154 -13.90 1.05 -4.35
C LYS A 154 -15.06 1.58 -5.20
N THR A 155 -14.83 1.72 -6.51
CA THR A 155 -15.84 2.25 -7.45
C THR A 155 -17.00 1.28 -7.63
N SER A 156 -16.74 -0.02 -7.64
CA SER A 156 -17.78 -1.06 -7.79
C SER A 156 -18.53 -1.34 -6.49
N GLY A 157 -17.93 -1.01 -5.32
CA GLY A 157 -18.53 -1.28 -4.03
C GLY A 157 -18.75 -2.78 -3.73
N ASN A 158 -18.02 -3.66 -4.45
CA ASN A 158 -18.21 -5.11 -4.43
C ASN A 158 -17.30 -5.84 -3.43
N GLY A 159 -16.68 -5.09 -2.50
CA GLY A 159 -15.79 -5.64 -1.50
C GLY A 159 -16.41 -5.74 -0.13
N LEU A 160 -15.92 -6.66 0.68
CA LEU A 160 -16.18 -6.75 2.12
C LEU A 160 -15.23 -5.79 2.84
N THR A 161 -15.76 -4.88 3.64
CA THR A 161 -14.97 -3.94 4.44
C THR A 161 -14.45 -4.59 5.72
N ILE A 162 -13.44 -3.96 6.34
CA ILE A 162 -12.92 -4.40 7.64
C ILE A 162 -14.02 -4.33 8.71
N ASP A 163 -14.80 -3.24 8.74
CA ASP A 163 -15.86 -3.04 9.71
C ASP A 163 -16.97 -4.11 9.59
N GLU A 164 -17.32 -4.48 8.36
CA GLU A 164 -18.26 -5.59 8.12
C GLU A 164 -17.69 -6.92 8.61
N TRP A 165 -16.41 -7.21 8.36
CA TRP A 165 -15.77 -8.40 8.91
C TRP A 165 -15.83 -8.42 10.45
N LEU A 166 -15.42 -7.31 11.07
CA LEU A 166 -15.34 -7.18 12.53
C LEU A 166 -16.71 -7.19 13.23
N THR A 167 -17.80 -7.03 12.49
CA THR A 167 -19.16 -7.24 13.02
C THR A 167 -19.40 -8.70 13.39
N TYR A 168 -18.76 -9.64 12.70
CA TYR A 168 -19.01 -11.08 12.85
C TYR A 168 -17.83 -11.88 13.38
N ALA A 169 -16.61 -11.35 13.29
CA ALA A 169 -15.40 -12.10 13.57
C ALA A 169 -14.28 -11.21 14.11
N SER A 170 -13.25 -11.81 14.69
CA SER A 170 -12.12 -11.12 15.31
C SER A 170 -11.10 -10.60 14.30
N THR A 171 -10.28 -9.63 14.73
CA THR A 171 -9.12 -9.14 13.98
C THR A 171 -8.11 -10.24 13.67
N GLU A 172 -7.96 -11.23 14.57
CA GLU A 172 -7.03 -12.32 14.40
C GLU A 172 -7.46 -13.29 13.29
N SER A 173 -8.79 -13.56 13.21
CA SER A 173 -9.35 -14.37 12.11
C SER A 173 -9.19 -13.67 10.74
N LEU A 174 -9.34 -12.33 10.72
CA LEU A 174 -9.06 -11.53 9.53
C LEU A 174 -7.57 -11.59 9.16
N SER A 175 -6.68 -11.41 10.14
CA SER A 175 -5.24 -11.52 9.93
C SER A 175 -4.85 -12.89 9.38
N TYR A 176 -5.42 -13.96 9.93
CA TYR A 176 -5.25 -15.31 9.43
C TYR A 176 -5.69 -15.44 7.96
N PHE A 177 -6.88 -14.97 7.62
CA PHE A 177 -7.41 -15.00 6.26
C PHE A 177 -6.54 -14.20 5.29
N MET A 178 -6.11 -13.01 5.68
CA MET A 178 -5.32 -12.11 4.82
C MET A 178 -3.97 -12.73 4.43
N TYR A 179 -3.27 -13.34 5.39
CA TYR A 179 -1.93 -13.89 5.17
C TYR A 179 -1.90 -15.36 4.74
N LEU A 180 -3.01 -16.07 4.82
CA LEU A 180 -3.07 -17.44 4.32
C LEU A 180 -2.88 -17.45 2.80
N LYS A 181 -1.80 -18.09 2.31
CA LYS A 181 -1.45 -18.19 0.87
C LYS A 181 -1.48 -16.83 0.15
N PRO A 182 -0.65 -15.86 0.53
CA PRO A 182 -0.74 -14.48 0.02
C PRO A 182 -0.46 -14.35 -1.49
N LYS A 183 0.21 -15.34 -2.10
CA LYS A 183 0.47 -15.40 -3.55
C LYS A 183 -0.66 -16.06 -4.37
N THR A 184 -1.81 -16.30 -3.75
CA THR A 184 -2.99 -16.87 -4.41
C THR A 184 -4.15 -15.89 -4.29
N ALA A 185 -4.80 -15.55 -5.40
CA ALA A 185 -5.99 -14.72 -5.38
C ALA A 185 -7.09 -15.38 -4.56
N LYS A 186 -7.73 -14.60 -3.68
CA LYS A 186 -8.76 -15.07 -2.76
C LYS A 186 -10.05 -14.33 -2.98
N ARG A 187 -11.17 -15.05 -2.92
CA ARG A 187 -12.48 -14.43 -2.84
C ARG A 187 -12.72 -13.91 -1.43
N MET A 188 -13.20 -12.67 -1.33
CA MET A 188 -13.48 -11.98 -0.06
C MET A 188 -14.93 -11.50 -0.06
N HIS A 189 -15.80 -12.30 0.53
CA HIS A 189 -17.23 -12.06 0.68
C HIS A 189 -17.71 -12.66 2.01
N PHE A 190 -18.96 -12.41 2.42
CA PHE A 190 -19.46 -12.79 3.74
C PHE A 190 -19.31 -14.29 4.06
N ASP A 191 -19.55 -15.18 3.09
CA ASP A 191 -19.50 -16.63 3.32
C ASP A 191 -18.11 -17.17 3.65
N VAL A 192 -17.04 -16.38 3.44
CA VAL A 192 -15.69 -16.81 3.83
C VAL A 192 -15.41 -16.59 5.32
N ILE A 193 -16.18 -15.71 5.99
CA ILE A 193 -15.96 -15.36 7.40
C ILE A 193 -16.07 -16.57 8.31
N PRO A 194 -17.18 -17.36 8.31
CA PRO A 194 -17.30 -18.52 9.18
C PRO A 194 -16.17 -19.52 8.98
N LYS A 195 -15.81 -19.79 7.74
CA LYS A 195 -14.73 -20.70 7.41
C LYS A 195 -13.38 -20.20 7.94
N ALA A 196 -13.08 -18.91 7.76
CA ALA A 196 -11.83 -18.32 8.25
C ALA A 196 -11.72 -18.37 9.78
N VAL A 197 -12.83 -18.14 10.48
CA VAL A 197 -12.91 -18.27 11.94
C VAL A 197 -12.66 -19.71 12.37
N ASP A 198 -13.34 -20.67 11.75
CA ASP A 198 -13.18 -22.09 12.09
C ASP A 198 -11.75 -22.59 11.84
N GLU A 199 -11.15 -22.20 10.70
CA GLU A 199 -9.77 -22.55 10.37
C GLU A 199 -8.77 -21.88 11.33
N TYR A 200 -8.98 -20.63 11.71
CA TYR A 200 -8.16 -19.94 12.70
C TYR A 200 -8.17 -20.67 14.06
N HIS A 201 -9.34 -21.04 14.57
CA HIS A 201 -9.47 -21.81 15.81
C HIS A 201 -8.90 -23.22 15.72
N GLN A 202 -8.95 -23.83 14.53
CA GLN A 202 -8.28 -25.11 14.28
C GLN A 202 -6.75 -24.95 14.41
N GLN A 203 -6.17 -23.86 13.90
CA GLN A 203 -4.73 -23.58 14.05
C GLN A 203 -4.35 -23.32 15.51
N LEU A 204 -5.18 -22.63 16.29
CA LEU A 204 -4.98 -22.47 17.74
C LEU A 204 -4.92 -23.82 18.47
N ARG A 205 -5.85 -24.74 18.16
CA ARG A 205 -5.84 -26.09 18.74
C ARG A 205 -4.60 -26.89 18.34
N ALA A 206 -4.23 -26.82 17.05
CA ALA A 206 -3.03 -27.50 16.57
C ALA A 206 -1.76 -26.96 17.23
N TYR A 207 -1.66 -25.66 17.43
CA TYR A 207 -0.50 -25.02 18.06
C TYR A 207 -0.18 -25.57 19.45
N ALA A 208 -1.20 -25.89 20.23
CA ALA A 208 -1.04 -26.39 21.60
C ALA A 208 -0.27 -27.72 21.68
N THR A 209 -0.31 -28.54 20.62
CA THR A 209 0.27 -29.89 20.57
C THR A 209 1.47 -30.03 19.63
N GLN A 210 1.81 -28.97 18.90
CA GLN A 210 2.94 -28.94 17.96
C GLN A 210 4.29 -28.86 18.67
N ASP A 211 5.33 -29.40 18.05
CA ASP A 211 6.71 -29.14 18.41
C ASP A 211 7.16 -27.72 18.03
N ASP A 212 8.37 -27.33 18.38
CA ASP A 212 8.87 -25.96 18.16
C ASP A 212 8.90 -25.58 16.67
N VAL A 213 9.21 -26.50 15.78
CA VAL A 213 9.22 -26.25 14.33
C VAL A 213 7.79 -26.07 13.80
N GLY A 214 6.87 -26.92 14.26
CA GLY A 214 5.45 -26.80 13.93
C GLY A 214 4.86 -25.49 14.42
N LYS A 215 5.20 -25.07 15.65
CA LYS A 215 4.78 -23.78 16.20
C LYS A 215 5.28 -22.59 15.42
N LEU A 216 6.55 -22.59 15.01
CA LEU A 216 7.13 -21.52 14.17
C LEU A 216 6.48 -21.42 12.78
N ASN A 217 6.03 -22.55 12.24
CA ASN A 217 5.34 -22.60 10.95
C ASN A 217 3.82 -22.34 11.05
N ASN A 218 3.27 -22.30 12.25
CA ASN A 218 1.85 -22.08 12.45
C ASN A 218 1.51 -20.57 12.35
N PRO A 219 0.53 -20.17 11.51
CA PRO A 219 0.15 -18.77 11.35
C PRO A 219 -0.20 -18.05 12.65
N VAL A 220 -0.78 -18.73 13.62
CA VAL A 220 -1.20 -18.10 14.89
C VAL A 220 -0.02 -17.61 15.73
N PHE A 221 1.16 -18.22 15.58
CA PHE A 221 2.39 -17.70 16.20
C PHE A 221 2.75 -16.31 15.65
N HIS A 222 2.60 -16.11 14.36
CA HIS A 222 2.92 -14.83 13.72
C HIS A 222 1.86 -13.75 13.98
N ILE A 223 0.61 -14.16 14.27
CA ILE A 223 -0.48 -13.25 14.65
C ILE A 223 -0.32 -12.78 16.10
N HIS A 224 -0.01 -13.71 17.02
CA HIS A 224 0.01 -13.45 18.47
C HIS A 224 1.41 -13.29 19.07
N GLY A 225 2.46 -13.62 18.31
CA GLY A 225 3.81 -13.72 18.86
C GLY A 225 3.92 -14.88 19.85
N ARG A 226 4.60 -14.65 20.97
CA ARG A 226 4.83 -15.70 21.98
C ARG A 226 3.60 -16.02 22.83
N ASN A 227 2.57 -15.20 22.81
CA ASN A 227 1.40 -15.33 23.69
C ASN A 227 0.18 -15.85 22.92
N VAL A 228 0.31 -17.00 22.29
CA VAL A 228 -0.79 -17.64 21.56
C VAL A 228 -1.86 -18.13 22.55
N PRO A 229 -3.12 -17.65 22.45
CA PRO A 229 -4.20 -18.08 23.33
C PRO A 229 -4.64 -19.52 23.03
N ALA A 230 -5.29 -20.16 24.00
CA ALA A 230 -6.00 -21.40 23.74
C ALA A 230 -7.28 -21.11 22.93
N SER A 231 -7.72 -22.09 22.15
CA SER A 231 -9.04 -22.00 21.50
C SER A 231 -10.13 -22.29 22.51
N ASP A 232 -11.07 -21.38 22.67
CA ASP A 232 -12.28 -21.51 23.50
C ASP A 232 -13.52 -21.95 22.69
N MET A 233 -13.39 -22.00 21.36
CA MET A 233 -14.48 -22.40 20.47
C MET A 233 -14.80 -23.91 20.62
N VAL A 234 -16.00 -24.21 21.12
CA VAL A 234 -16.49 -25.57 21.27
C VAL A 234 -17.25 -26.04 20.02
N VAL A 235 -18.06 -25.15 19.44
CA VAL A 235 -18.87 -25.43 18.25
C VAL A 235 -18.37 -24.57 17.09
N PRO A 236 -18.09 -25.18 15.93
CA PRO A 236 -17.66 -24.40 14.74
C PRO A 236 -18.69 -23.35 14.32
N PHE A 237 -18.24 -22.20 13.85
CA PHE A 237 -19.11 -21.11 13.41
C PHE A 237 -20.04 -21.54 12.27
N ALA A 238 -19.52 -22.29 11.30
CA ALA A 238 -20.33 -22.83 10.22
C ALA A 238 -21.46 -23.74 10.71
N MET A 239 -21.24 -24.49 11.81
CA MET A 239 -22.29 -25.31 12.42
C MET A 239 -23.36 -24.46 13.10
N LEU A 240 -22.97 -23.37 13.78
CA LEU A 240 -23.92 -22.44 14.40
C LEU A 240 -24.83 -21.78 13.36
N LEU A 241 -24.29 -21.40 12.20
CA LEU A 241 -25.09 -20.86 11.09
C LEU A 241 -26.10 -21.88 10.56
N ASN A 242 -25.70 -23.15 10.41
CA ASN A 242 -26.61 -24.20 9.98
C ASN A 242 -27.73 -24.43 11.03
N LEU A 243 -27.39 -24.41 12.29
CA LEU A 243 -28.38 -24.53 13.36
C LEU A 243 -29.36 -23.36 13.38
N ALA A 244 -28.87 -22.14 13.25
CA ALA A 244 -29.70 -20.93 13.19
C ALA A 244 -30.66 -20.96 11.98
N SER A 245 -30.19 -21.38 10.81
CA SER A 245 -31.03 -21.48 9.61
C SER A 245 -32.15 -22.53 9.73
N VAL A 246 -31.92 -23.62 10.44
CA VAL A 246 -32.92 -24.68 10.65
C VAL A 246 -33.90 -24.33 11.78
N SER A 247 -33.42 -23.63 12.82
CA SER A 247 -34.25 -23.26 13.97
C SER A 247 -35.16 -22.06 13.71
N GLY A 248 -35.01 -21.34 12.59
CA GLY A 248 -35.74 -20.12 12.34
C GLY A 248 -35.43 -19.00 13.34
N ALA A 249 -34.29 -19.06 14.00
CA ALA A 249 -33.84 -18.00 14.89
C ALA A 249 -33.39 -16.78 14.03
N GLU A 250 -34.01 -15.64 14.33
CA GLU A 250 -33.63 -14.35 13.80
C GLU A 250 -32.38 -13.79 14.50
#